data_0a4be33476bd0d6a58dc53ba22e1ad57
#
_entry.id   0a4be33476bd0d6a58dc53ba22e1ad57
#
_cell.length_a   1.000
_cell.length_b   1.000
_cell.length_c   1.000
_cell.angle_alpha   90.00
_cell.angle_beta   90.00
_cell.angle_gamma   90.00
#
_symmetry.space_group_name_H-M   'P 1'
#
loop_
_entity.id
_entity.type
_entity.pdbx_description
1 polymer ?
#
loop_
_entity_poly.entity_id
_entity_poly.type
_entity_poly.pdbx_seq_one_letter_code
_entity_poly.pdbx_strand_id
1 'polypeptide(L)'
;HGCEALVRTVSKLLGPGRTVLLSEAPEEDARYGVARPLVVQDVRPARSDVIRKSSPAFWSAYLRLKLLNDYTPLDVLPYRAALQTLTRDDILVSIGGDVYCYEDMQKHIRLHNLARRYAGGSILLGCSIEPKLLRSKALLRDLTAFDRITARETQTLHALQSAGLRNVSFCPDSAFLLEPRGAEIPEVFQPHNTVGINVSPLLLRRARNAKLILGNLIALIGTILRTTDSAVALIPHAVQNGNDDRDPLKELYAAFQDSGRVCLIKDQSASQLKSIIALCS
;
A
#
# COMPACT_ATOMS: atom_id res chain seq x y z
N HIS A 1 -3.16 -5.30 3.86
CA HIS A 1 -2.71 -4.93 5.24
C HIS A 1 -1.50 -4.02 5.27
N GLY A 2 -0.69 -3.94 4.19
CA GLY A 2 0.48 -3.04 4.16
C GLY A 2 0.09 -1.57 4.37
N CYS A 3 -0.89 -1.06 3.63
CA CYS A 3 -1.37 0.32 3.81
C CYS A 3 -1.97 0.53 5.21
N GLU A 4 -2.71 -0.43 5.75
CA GLU A 4 -3.23 -0.39 7.12
C GLU A 4 -2.08 -0.23 8.13
N ALA A 5 -1.01 -1.02 8.00
CA ALA A 5 0.15 -0.95 8.88
C ALA A 5 0.81 0.43 8.83
N LEU A 6 1.02 0.98 7.63
CA LEU A 6 1.60 2.32 7.44
C LEU A 6 0.73 3.41 8.07
N VAL A 7 -0.59 3.41 7.79
CA VAL A 7 -1.51 4.42 8.33
C VAL A 7 -1.54 4.38 9.85
N ARG A 8 -1.65 3.19 10.46
CA ARG A 8 -1.65 3.03 11.93
C ARG A 8 -0.38 3.56 12.58
N THR A 9 0.77 3.20 12.01
CA THR A 9 2.06 3.60 12.58
C THR A 9 2.33 5.08 12.40
N VAL A 10 2.03 5.64 11.22
CA VAL A 10 2.19 7.07 10.96
C VAL A 10 1.25 7.89 11.85
N SER A 11 -0.02 7.47 12.00
CA SER A 11 -0.95 8.11 12.93
C SER A 11 -0.42 8.14 14.37
N LYS A 12 0.19 7.04 14.83
CA LYS A 12 0.81 6.98 16.15
C LYS A 12 2.02 7.92 16.27
N LEU A 13 2.84 8.00 15.22
CA LEU A 13 4.02 8.90 15.19
C LEU A 13 3.63 10.38 15.20
N LEU A 14 2.55 10.74 14.50
CA LEU A 14 2.06 12.13 14.46
C LEU A 14 1.44 12.57 15.79
N GLY A 15 1.09 11.62 16.66
CA GLY A 15 0.54 11.91 17.98
C GLY A 15 -0.89 12.44 17.97
N PRO A 16 -1.38 12.94 19.12
CA PRO A 16 -2.74 13.45 19.26
C PRO A 16 -2.87 14.81 18.59
N GLY A 17 -3.23 14.82 17.34
CA GLY A 17 -3.51 16.00 16.53
C GLY A 17 -4.67 15.74 15.58
N ARG A 18 -5.12 16.77 14.87
CA ARG A 18 -6.08 16.59 13.79
C ARG A 18 -5.38 15.97 12.59
N THR A 19 -5.43 14.66 12.47
CA THR A 19 -4.94 13.93 11.29
C THR A 19 -6.12 13.49 10.43
N VAL A 20 -6.11 13.84 9.15
CA VAL A 20 -7.12 13.45 8.17
C VAL A 20 -6.49 12.46 7.19
N LEU A 21 -7.09 11.29 7.07
CA LEU A 21 -6.74 10.29 6.06
C LEU A 21 -7.62 10.48 4.83
N LEU A 22 -7.01 10.79 3.70
CA LEU A 22 -7.70 10.79 2.41
C LEU A 22 -7.77 9.35 1.88
N SER A 23 -8.96 8.76 1.87
CA SER A 23 -9.15 7.34 1.55
C SER A 23 -9.98 7.13 0.28
N GLU A 24 -9.49 6.25 -0.60
CA GLU A 24 -10.26 5.71 -1.73
C GLU A 24 -11.06 4.45 -1.34
N ALA A 25 -10.86 3.90 -0.13
CA ALA A 25 -11.53 2.69 0.36
C ALA A 25 -11.94 2.81 1.83
N PRO A 26 -12.76 3.81 2.22
CA PRO A 26 -13.06 4.12 3.62
C PRO A 26 -13.79 2.97 4.35
N GLU A 27 -14.51 2.10 3.65
CA GLU A 27 -15.13 0.92 4.25
C GLU A 27 -14.08 -0.13 4.68
N GLU A 28 -13.02 -0.30 3.90
CA GLU A 28 -11.91 -1.19 4.25
C GLU A 28 -11.14 -0.62 5.45
N ASP A 29 -10.87 0.69 5.45
CA ASP A 29 -10.24 1.37 6.57
C ASP A 29 -11.07 1.25 7.86
N ALA A 30 -12.40 1.38 7.76
CA ALA A 30 -13.31 1.19 8.89
C ALA A 30 -13.33 -0.26 9.37
N ARG A 31 -13.31 -1.24 8.47
CA ARG A 31 -13.31 -2.66 8.78
C ARG A 31 -12.12 -3.07 9.65
N TYR A 32 -10.96 -2.55 9.36
CA TYR A 32 -9.75 -2.81 10.14
C TYR A 32 -9.56 -1.82 11.32
N GLY A 33 -10.52 -0.92 11.55
CA GLY A 33 -10.48 0.03 12.66
C GLY A 33 -9.38 1.09 12.53
N VAL A 34 -8.98 1.40 11.29
CA VAL A 34 -8.00 2.47 11.00
C VAL A 34 -8.58 3.85 11.28
N ALA A 35 -9.92 3.97 11.21
CA ALA A 35 -10.66 5.22 11.43
C ALA A 35 -10.53 5.81 12.84
N ARG A 36 -9.85 5.16 13.77
CA ARG A 36 -9.63 5.68 15.12
C ARG A 36 -8.14 5.65 15.46
N PRO A 37 -7.48 6.77 15.76
CA PRO A 37 -8.01 8.12 16.08
C PRO A 37 -8.14 9.08 14.87
N LEU A 38 -8.07 8.62 13.62
CA LEU A 38 -8.06 9.45 12.42
C LEU A 38 -9.46 9.91 12.00
N VAL A 39 -9.52 11.07 11.37
CA VAL A 39 -10.68 11.45 10.55
C VAL A 39 -10.49 10.90 9.15
N VAL A 40 -11.29 9.93 8.75
CA VAL A 40 -11.26 9.38 7.39
C VAL A 40 -12.15 10.20 6.49
N GLN A 41 -11.58 10.77 5.43
CA GLN A 41 -12.32 11.49 4.41
C GLN A 41 -12.37 10.64 3.14
N ASP A 42 -13.59 10.31 2.71
CA ASP A 42 -13.83 9.62 1.45
C ASP A 42 -13.50 10.53 0.27
N VAL A 43 -12.54 10.12 -0.55
CA VAL A 43 -12.13 10.85 -1.75
C VAL A 43 -12.52 10.13 -3.04
N ARG A 44 -13.38 9.11 -2.96
CA ARG A 44 -13.93 8.49 -4.17
C ARG A 44 -14.79 9.48 -4.92
N PRO A 45 -14.74 9.48 -6.27
CA PRO A 45 -15.64 10.31 -7.04
C PRO A 45 -17.08 9.90 -6.72
N ALA A 46 -17.87 10.80 -6.09
CA ALA A 46 -19.30 10.58 -5.94
C ALA A 46 -19.93 10.50 -7.35
N ARG A 47 -20.98 9.73 -7.52
CA ARG A 47 -21.74 9.70 -8.79
C ARG A 47 -22.21 11.08 -9.24
N SER A 48 -22.38 12.00 -8.28
CA SER A 48 -22.70 13.42 -8.50
C SER A 48 -21.52 14.22 -9.06
N ASP A 49 -20.27 13.79 -8.77
CA ASP A 49 -19.03 14.50 -9.16
C ASP A 49 -18.51 14.01 -10.49
N VAL A 50 -19.08 12.93 -11.04
CA VAL A 50 -18.87 12.58 -12.45
C VAL A 50 -19.25 13.82 -13.26
N ILE A 51 -18.25 14.47 -13.82
CA ILE A 51 -18.39 15.70 -14.58
C ILE A 51 -19.50 15.48 -15.61
N ARG A 52 -20.68 16.05 -15.35
CA ARG A 52 -21.84 15.89 -16.24
C ARG A 52 -21.45 16.41 -17.61
N LYS A 53 -21.77 15.65 -18.68
CA LYS A 53 -21.51 16.07 -20.07
C LYS A 53 -22.07 17.45 -20.41
N SER A 54 -23.05 17.91 -19.62
CA SER A 54 -23.69 19.23 -19.74
C SER A 54 -22.91 20.36 -19.03
N SER A 55 -21.84 20.06 -18.26
CA SER A 55 -21.13 21.09 -17.49
C SER A 55 -19.97 21.71 -18.28
N PRO A 56 -19.70 23.03 -18.14
CA PRO A 56 -18.51 23.66 -18.72
C PRO A 56 -17.22 23.00 -18.27
N ALA A 57 -17.18 22.49 -17.02
CA ALA A 57 -16.03 21.78 -16.47
C ALA A 57 -15.72 20.49 -17.24
N PHE A 58 -16.76 19.76 -17.71
CA PHE A 58 -16.57 18.59 -18.56
C PHE A 58 -15.89 18.96 -19.88
N TRP A 59 -16.40 19.96 -20.56
CA TRP A 59 -15.83 20.36 -21.84
C TRP A 59 -14.43 20.91 -21.71
N SER A 60 -14.13 21.67 -20.65
CA SER A 60 -12.77 22.11 -20.34
C SER A 60 -11.83 20.92 -20.10
N ALA A 61 -12.22 19.94 -19.27
CA ALA A 61 -11.44 18.74 -19.03
C ALA A 61 -11.28 17.90 -20.31
N TYR A 62 -12.34 17.74 -21.09
CA TYR A 62 -12.35 17.01 -22.37
C TYR A 62 -11.40 17.67 -23.40
N LEU A 63 -11.46 18.99 -23.55
CA LEU A 63 -10.57 19.72 -24.46
C LEU A 63 -9.11 19.60 -24.02
N ARG A 64 -8.82 19.74 -22.73
CA ARG A 64 -7.47 19.54 -22.19
C ARG A 64 -6.96 18.13 -22.45
N LEU A 65 -7.81 17.10 -22.24
CA LEU A 65 -7.47 15.72 -22.54
C LEU A 65 -7.18 15.53 -24.03
N LYS A 66 -8.08 16.00 -24.91
CA LYS A 66 -7.98 15.80 -26.36
C LYS A 66 -6.86 16.57 -27.02
N LEU A 67 -6.65 17.84 -26.62
CA LEU A 67 -5.71 18.75 -27.28
C LEU A 67 -4.32 18.71 -26.63
N LEU A 68 -4.26 18.51 -25.31
CA LEU A 68 -3.03 18.63 -24.53
C LEU A 68 -2.60 17.30 -23.88
N ASN A 69 -3.36 16.22 -24.07
CA ASN A 69 -3.16 14.93 -23.38
C ASN A 69 -3.03 15.11 -21.85
N ASP A 70 -3.77 16.09 -21.29
CA ASP A 70 -3.71 16.48 -19.89
C ASP A 70 -4.82 15.80 -19.07
N TYR A 71 -4.44 14.76 -18.33
CA TYR A 71 -5.32 14.01 -17.43
C TYR A 71 -5.52 14.68 -16.06
N THR A 72 -4.84 15.79 -15.78
CA THR A 72 -4.86 16.44 -14.45
C THR A 72 -6.27 16.67 -13.91
N PRO A 73 -7.25 17.17 -14.69
CA PRO A 73 -8.59 17.39 -14.18
C PRO A 73 -9.28 16.11 -13.68
N LEU A 74 -9.01 14.97 -14.33
CA LEU A 74 -9.60 13.67 -13.98
C LEU A 74 -8.93 13.07 -12.75
N ASP A 75 -7.60 13.11 -12.70
CA ASP A 75 -6.82 12.51 -11.61
C ASP A 75 -7.02 13.21 -10.27
N VAL A 76 -7.23 14.52 -10.29
CA VAL A 76 -7.34 15.33 -9.05
C VAL A 76 -8.79 15.61 -8.62
N LEU A 77 -9.76 15.34 -9.49
CA LEU A 77 -11.16 15.61 -9.21
C LEU A 77 -11.68 14.99 -7.90
N PRO A 78 -11.39 13.70 -7.61
CA PRO A 78 -11.83 13.06 -6.38
C PRO A 78 -11.30 13.76 -5.12
N TYR A 79 -10.11 14.30 -5.19
CA TYR A 79 -9.41 14.90 -4.05
C TYR A 79 -9.66 16.41 -3.90
N ARG A 80 -10.25 17.04 -4.93
CA ARG A 80 -10.34 18.51 -5.01
C ARG A 80 -11.03 19.12 -3.80
N ALA A 81 -12.16 18.58 -3.39
CA ALA A 81 -12.90 19.08 -2.25
C ALA A 81 -12.08 19.00 -0.96
N ALA A 82 -11.40 17.87 -0.73
CA ALA A 82 -10.53 17.66 0.42
C ALA A 82 -9.33 18.61 0.40
N LEU A 83 -8.68 18.74 -0.76
CA LEU A 83 -7.48 19.58 -0.89
C LEU A 83 -7.78 21.08 -0.75
N GLN A 84 -8.98 21.52 -1.09
CA GLN A 84 -9.40 22.91 -0.92
C GLN A 84 -9.66 23.29 0.55
N THR A 85 -9.78 22.31 1.46
CA THR A 85 -9.87 22.56 2.91
C THR A 85 -8.52 22.75 3.59
N LEU A 86 -7.41 22.41 2.89
CA LEU A 86 -6.06 22.61 3.40
C LEU A 86 -5.71 24.08 3.53
N THR A 87 -4.93 24.38 4.54
CA THR A 87 -4.39 25.69 4.85
C THR A 87 -2.87 25.68 4.93
N ARG A 88 -2.24 26.81 5.09
CA ARG A 88 -0.80 26.91 5.27
C ARG A 88 -0.28 26.35 6.60
N ASP A 89 -1.19 26.06 7.53
CA ASP A 89 -0.87 25.40 8.80
C ASP A 89 -0.88 23.87 8.69
N ASP A 90 -1.38 23.33 7.56
CA ASP A 90 -1.45 21.88 7.33
C ASP A 90 -0.19 21.36 6.63
N ILE A 91 0.22 20.14 7.01
CA ILE A 91 1.31 19.41 6.37
C ILE A 91 0.74 18.22 5.62
N LEU A 92 1.06 18.13 4.33
CA LEU A 92 0.77 16.97 3.50
C LEU A 92 1.78 15.87 3.81
N VAL A 93 1.31 14.72 4.29
CA VAL A 93 2.13 13.52 4.45
C VAL A 93 1.72 12.49 3.41
N SER A 94 2.57 12.28 2.41
CA SER A 94 2.42 11.16 1.47
C SER A 94 3.07 9.93 2.09
N ILE A 95 2.25 8.91 2.37
CA ILE A 95 2.75 7.63 2.89
C ILE A 95 3.30 6.86 1.69
N GLY A 96 4.60 7.00 1.43
CA GLY A 96 5.26 6.65 0.19
C GLY A 96 5.04 5.22 -0.27
N GLY A 97 5.48 4.23 0.50
CA GLY A 97 5.44 2.84 0.04
C GLY A 97 5.99 2.72 -1.39
N ASP A 98 5.26 2.01 -2.25
CA ASP A 98 5.65 1.73 -3.64
C ASP A 98 5.08 2.72 -4.67
N VAL A 99 4.58 3.88 -4.23
CA VAL A 99 3.91 4.88 -5.09
C VAL A 99 4.72 5.25 -6.34
N TYR A 100 6.05 5.28 -6.20
CA TYR A 100 6.98 5.60 -7.30
C TYR A 100 7.74 4.38 -7.85
N CYS A 101 7.22 3.18 -7.64
CA CYS A 101 7.77 1.96 -8.24
C CYS A 101 7.06 1.57 -9.54
N TYR A 102 5.96 2.23 -9.88
CA TYR A 102 5.10 1.88 -11.02
C TYR A 102 4.96 3.05 -12.00
N GLU A 103 4.52 2.75 -13.23
CA GLU A 103 4.39 3.72 -14.32
C GLU A 103 3.25 4.72 -14.13
N ASP A 104 2.27 4.44 -13.28
CA ASP A 104 1.12 5.31 -12.99
C ASP A 104 1.43 6.47 -12.02
N MET A 105 2.70 6.69 -11.71
CA MET A 105 3.19 7.77 -10.83
C MET A 105 2.67 9.16 -11.22
N GLN A 106 2.23 9.38 -12.46
CA GLN A 106 1.76 10.67 -12.94
C GLN A 106 0.54 11.20 -12.17
N LYS A 107 -0.38 10.30 -11.75
CA LYS A 107 -1.51 10.66 -10.90
C LYS A 107 -1.01 11.26 -9.58
N HIS A 108 -0.04 10.63 -8.94
CA HIS A 108 0.53 11.08 -7.66
C HIS A 108 1.26 12.41 -7.80
N ILE A 109 2.06 12.59 -8.86
CA ILE A 109 2.74 13.86 -9.16
C ILE A 109 1.71 15.01 -9.30
N ARG A 110 0.60 14.79 -10.03
CA ARG A 110 -0.44 15.81 -10.21
C ARG A 110 -1.15 16.13 -8.89
N LEU A 111 -1.43 15.10 -8.08
CA LEU A 111 -2.04 15.24 -6.77
C LEU A 111 -1.16 16.05 -5.82
N HIS A 112 0.13 15.72 -5.72
CA HIS A 112 1.09 16.43 -4.89
C HIS A 112 1.24 17.89 -5.35
N ASN A 113 1.33 18.12 -6.65
CA ASN A 113 1.43 19.47 -7.19
C ASN A 113 0.19 20.33 -6.86
N LEU A 114 -1.00 19.72 -6.83
CA LEU A 114 -2.21 20.43 -6.42
C LEU A 114 -2.21 20.68 -4.90
N ALA A 115 -1.94 19.65 -4.09
CA ALA A 115 -1.98 19.74 -2.64
C ALA A 115 -1.00 20.79 -2.08
N ARG A 116 0.22 20.85 -2.63
CA ARG A 116 1.24 21.84 -2.23
C ARG A 116 0.86 23.30 -2.51
N ARG A 117 -0.19 23.56 -3.31
CA ARG A 117 -0.69 24.94 -3.48
C ARG A 117 -1.43 25.44 -2.24
N TYR A 118 -1.96 24.54 -1.44
CA TYR A 118 -2.77 24.85 -0.26
C TYR A 118 -2.01 24.56 1.04
N ALA A 119 -1.36 23.44 1.16
CA ALA A 119 -0.60 23.04 2.33
C ALA A 119 0.65 23.92 2.58
N GLY A 120 1.06 24.05 3.84
CA GLY A 120 2.26 24.78 4.23
C GLY A 120 3.53 23.96 4.16
N GLY A 121 3.44 22.62 4.12
CA GLY A 121 4.57 21.71 3.97
C GLY A 121 4.17 20.38 3.38
N SER A 122 5.17 19.61 2.92
CA SER A 122 4.96 18.28 2.33
C SER A 122 6.09 17.32 2.65
N ILE A 123 5.73 16.12 3.07
CA ILE A 123 6.65 15.04 3.42
C ILE A 123 6.30 13.80 2.62
N LEU A 124 7.30 13.17 2.01
CA LEU A 124 7.19 11.82 1.44
C LEU A 124 7.83 10.84 2.43
N LEU A 125 7.00 10.03 3.08
CA LEU A 125 7.42 9.19 4.19
C LEU A 125 7.54 7.72 3.77
N GLY A 126 8.73 7.12 3.97
CA GLY A 126 8.98 5.69 3.79
C GLY A 126 8.81 5.23 2.33
N CYS A 127 9.39 5.95 1.37
CA CYS A 127 9.26 5.60 -0.05
C CYS A 127 10.28 4.56 -0.51
N SER A 128 9.85 3.74 -1.48
CA SER A 128 10.69 3.01 -2.42
C SER A 128 10.57 3.63 -3.80
N ILE A 129 11.67 3.74 -4.54
CA ILE A 129 11.69 4.31 -5.88
C ILE A 129 12.47 3.40 -6.82
N GLU A 130 11.86 3.05 -7.93
CA GLU A 130 12.55 2.33 -9.00
C GLU A 130 13.59 3.26 -9.66
N PRO A 131 14.90 2.98 -9.58
CA PRO A 131 15.96 3.91 -10.02
C PRO A 131 15.83 4.36 -11.48
N LYS A 132 15.32 3.49 -12.37
CA LYS A 132 15.13 3.84 -13.79
C LYS A 132 14.12 4.97 -14.01
N LEU A 133 13.15 5.15 -13.08
CA LEU A 133 12.14 6.20 -13.16
C LEU A 133 12.71 7.59 -12.84
N LEU A 134 13.85 7.69 -12.15
CA LEU A 134 14.53 8.95 -11.86
C LEU A 134 15.07 9.66 -13.10
N ARG A 135 15.02 9.03 -14.28
CA ARG A 135 15.26 9.70 -15.57
C ARG A 135 14.13 10.67 -15.95
N SER A 136 12.97 10.54 -15.32
CA SER A 136 11.83 11.44 -15.57
C SER A 136 12.04 12.80 -14.92
N LYS A 137 12.14 13.84 -15.73
CA LYS A 137 12.22 15.24 -15.24
C LYS A 137 10.99 15.64 -14.42
N ALA A 138 9.81 15.08 -14.73
CA ALA A 138 8.59 15.36 -13.99
C ALA A 138 8.68 14.79 -12.58
N LEU A 139 9.15 13.54 -12.44
CA LEU A 139 9.35 12.89 -11.14
C LEU A 139 10.41 13.64 -10.32
N LEU A 140 11.56 13.96 -10.90
CA LEU A 140 12.60 14.71 -10.18
C LEU A 140 12.11 16.06 -9.66
N ARG A 141 11.31 16.79 -10.44
CA ARG A 141 10.71 18.06 -10.00
C ARG A 141 9.75 17.84 -8.84
N ASP A 142 8.93 16.80 -8.89
CA ASP A 142 8.00 16.47 -7.81
C ASP A 142 8.75 16.11 -6.52
N LEU A 143 9.78 15.25 -6.62
CA LEU A 143 10.60 14.84 -5.48
C LEU A 143 11.39 16.01 -4.87
N THR A 144 11.94 16.89 -5.70
CA THR A 144 12.65 18.10 -5.23
C THR A 144 11.72 19.07 -4.49
N ALA A 145 10.42 19.04 -4.81
CA ALA A 145 9.43 19.93 -4.21
C ALA A 145 8.89 19.45 -2.86
N PHE A 146 9.26 18.26 -2.38
CA PHE A 146 9.00 17.86 -0.99
C PHE A 146 9.98 18.54 -0.04
N ASP A 147 9.51 18.95 1.13
CA ASP A 147 10.37 19.50 2.19
C ASP A 147 11.28 18.42 2.78
N ARG A 148 10.75 17.21 2.90
CA ARG A 148 11.48 16.03 3.38
C ARG A 148 11.04 14.77 2.64
N ILE A 149 12.00 13.89 2.40
CA ILE A 149 11.80 12.53 1.88
C ILE A 149 12.50 11.56 2.81
N THR A 150 11.83 10.49 3.20
CA THR A 150 12.50 9.37 3.86
C THR A 150 12.46 8.15 2.94
N ALA A 151 13.63 7.61 2.66
CA ALA A 151 13.80 6.36 1.93
C ALA A 151 13.83 5.19 2.93
N ARG A 152 13.03 4.14 2.69
CA ARG A 152 12.93 2.99 3.59
C ARG A 152 14.00 1.92 3.38
N GLU A 153 14.75 1.99 2.26
CA GLU A 153 15.91 1.13 1.99
C GLU A 153 17.05 1.93 1.37
N THR A 154 18.26 1.39 1.54
CA THR A 154 19.52 2.05 1.10
C THR A 154 19.60 2.22 -0.41
N GLN A 155 19.00 1.30 -1.18
CA GLN A 155 18.98 1.41 -2.65
C GLN A 155 18.26 2.67 -3.11
N THR A 156 17.07 2.95 -2.57
CA THR A 156 16.32 4.20 -2.86
C THR A 156 17.09 5.42 -2.37
N LEU A 157 17.65 5.39 -1.15
CA LEU A 157 18.45 6.49 -0.62
C LEU A 157 19.59 6.87 -1.58
N HIS A 158 20.41 5.89 -1.96
CA HIS A 158 21.54 6.12 -2.85
C HIS A 158 21.10 6.58 -4.25
N ALA A 159 20.00 6.03 -4.79
CA ALA A 159 19.47 6.44 -6.08
C ALA A 159 19.03 7.91 -6.06
N LEU A 160 18.32 8.34 -5.02
CA LEU A 160 17.86 9.73 -4.84
C LEU A 160 19.03 10.70 -4.66
N GLN A 161 20.01 10.34 -3.83
CA GLN A 161 21.22 11.15 -3.63
C GLN A 161 22.03 11.28 -4.92
N SER A 162 22.18 10.19 -5.67
CA SER A 162 22.86 10.17 -6.97
C SER A 162 22.14 11.02 -8.03
N ALA A 163 20.80 11.13 -7.90
CA ALA A 163 19.99 12.03 -8.73
C ALA A 163 20.07 13.52 -8.30
N GLY A 164 20.85 13.84 -7.25
CA GLY A 164 21.10 15.21 -6.79
C GLY A 164 20.12 15.72 -5.73
N LEU A 165 19.21 14.89 -5.20
CA LEU A 165 18.30 15.30 -4.14
C LEU A 165 19.05 15.40 -2.80
N ARG A 166 18.82 16.50 -2.07
CA ARG A 166 19.44 16.78 -0.76
C ARG A 166 18.48 16.72 0.43
N ASN A 167 17.19 16.69 0.15
CA ASN A 167 16.10 16.64 1.13
C ASN A 167 15.74 15.20 1.54
N VAL A 168 16.65 14.23 1.36
CA VAL A 168 16.43 12.80 1.56
C VAL A 168 17.22 12.31 2.77
N SER A 169 16.57 11.50 3.60
CA SER A 169 17.19 10.77 4.71
C SER A 169 16.77 9.29 4.69
N PHE A 170 17.57 8.45 5.34
CA PHE A 170 17.19 7.05 5.58
C PHE A 170 16.28 6.95 6.80
N CYS A 171 15.18 6.22 6.66
CA CYS A 171 14.34 5.83 7.77
C CYS A 171 13.68 4.49 7.40
N PRO A 172 13.88 3.42 8.18
CA PRO A 172 13.21 2.14 7.96
C PRO A 172 11.70 2.29 7.81
N ASP A 173 11.07 1.32 7.14
CA ASP A 173 9.63 1.34 6.94
C ASP A 173 8.88 1.45 8.28
N SER A 174 7.97 2.42 8.38
CA SER A 174 7.23 2.68 9.62
C SER A 174 6.36 1.49 10.04
N ALA A 175 6.02 0.57 9.13
CA ALA A 175 5.30 -0.66 9.47
C ALA A 175 6.04 -1.54 10.49
N PHE A 176 7.37 -1.41 10.64
CA PHE A 176 8.11 -2.09 11.69
C PHE A 176 7.69 -1.66 13.11
N LEU A 177 7.18 -0.44 13.26
CA LEU A 177 6.67 0.09 14.53
C LEU A 177 5.26 -0.41 14.88
N LEU A 178 4.59 -1.15 13.96
CA LEU A 178 3.28 -1.72 14.23
C LEU A 178 3.39 -2.72 15.39
N GLU A 179 2.60 -2.50 16.42
CA GLU A 179 2.56 -3.40 17.59
C GLU A 179 1.74 -4.64 17.29
N PRO A 180 2.27 -5.83 17.59
CA PRO A 180 1.49 -7.06 17.56
C PRO A 180 0.30 -6.98 18.51
N ARG A 181 -0.83 -7.60 18.13
CA ARG A 181 -2.03 -7.72 18.97
C ARG A 181 -2.52 -9.15 18.96
N GLY A 182 -3.34 -9.53 19.95
CA GLY A 182 -3.94 -10.85 20.03
C GLY A 182 -4.61 -11.23 18.70
N ALA A 183 -4.27 -12.39 18.19
CA ALA A 183 -4.73 -12.93 16.91
C ALA A 183 -5.55 -14.21 17.10
N GLU A 184 -6.44 -14.47 16.17
CA GLU A 184 -7.14 -15.75 16.07
C GLU A 184 -6.22 -16.77 15.38
N ILE A 185 -5.72 -17.74 16.14
CA ILE A 185 -4.74 -18.73 15.68
C ILE A 185 -5.46 -20.09 15.56
N PRO A 186 -5.39 -20.78 14.39
CA PRO A 186 -5.93 -22.13 14.22
C PRO A 186 -5.23 -23.15 15.13
N GLU A 187 -5.94 -24.19 15.57
CA GLU A 187 -5.38 -25.26 16.43
C GLU A 187 -4.18 -25.98 15.81
N VAL A 188 -4.14 -26.08 14.50
CA VAL A 188 -3.04 -26.72 13.75
C VAL A 188 -1.74 -25.91 13.83
N PHE A 189 -1.82 -24.61 14.13
CA PHE A 189 -0.67 -23.74 14.21
C PHE A 189 0.17 -24.02 15.44
N GLN A 190 1.45 -24.26 15.25
CA GLN A 190 2.41 -24.55 16.32
C GLN A 190 3.36 -23.35 16.47
N PRO A 191 3.27 -22.56 17.56
CA PRO A 191 4.18 -21.45 17.79
C PRO A 191 5.65 -21.89 17.72
N HIS A 192 6.46 -21.15 16.96
CA HIS A 192 7.89 -21.43 16.73
C HIS A 192 8.21 -22.77 16.03
N ASN A 193 7.18 -23.47 15.53
CA ASN A 193 7.30 -24.64 14.67
C ASN A 193 6.30 -24.60 13.51
N THR A 194 6.02 -23.42 12.99
CA THR A 194 5.14 -23.20 11.83
C THR A 194 5.84 -22.36 10.79
N VAL A 195 5.87 -22.83 9.54
CA VAL A 195 6.37 -22.10 8.40
C VAL A 195 5.24 -21.26 7.80
N GLY A 196 5.38 -19.93 7.81
CA GLY A 196 4.44 -19.02 7.19
C GLY A 196 4.69 -18.88 5.68
N ILE A 197 3.64 -19.07 4.86
CA ILE A 197 3.70 -18.94 3.39
C ILE A 197 2.63 -17.97 2.91
N ASN A 198 3.03 -17.05 2.02
CA ASN A 198 2.12 -16.18 1.27
C ASN A 198 2.36 -16.35 -0.24
N VAL A 199 1.31 -16.15 -1.03
CA VAL A 199 1.40 -15.99 -2.48
C VAL A 199 0.40 -14.95 -2.96
N SER A 200 0.90 -13.95 -3.69
CA SER A 200 0.05 -12.88 -4.21
C SER A 200 -0.45 -13.20 -5.62
N PRO A 201 -1.74 -12.93 -5.94
CA PRO A 201 -2.25 -12.95 -7.31
C PRO A 201 -1.44 -12.06 -8.26
N LEU A 202 -0.86 -10.97 -7.75
CA LEU A 202 0.01 -10.09 -8.55
C LEU A 202 1.24 -10.84 -9.09
N LEU A 203 1.86 -11.67 -8.25
CA LEU A 203 2.98 -12.52 -8.66
C LEU A 203 2.55 -13.49 -9.77
N LEU A 204 1.40 -14.14 -9.59
CA LEU A 204 0.88 -15.11 -10.56
C LEU A 204 0.52 -14.45 -11.89
N ARG A 205 -0.09 -13.26 -11.87
CA ARG A 205 -0.41 -12.49 -13.10
C ARG A 205 0.81 -12.02 -13.87
N ARG A 206 1.90 -11.67 -13.18
CA ARG A 206 3.15 -11.21 -13.80
C ARG A 206 4.07 -12.35 -14.23
N ALA A 207 3.82 -13.54 -13.75
CA ALA A 207 4.62 -14.71 -14.08
C ALA A 207 4.38 -15.17 -15.51
N ARG A 208 5.43 -15.61 -16.21
CA ARG A 208 5.30 -16.28 -17.52
C ARG A 208 4.53 -17.59 -17.43
N ASN A 209 4.59 -18.25 -16.27
CA ASN A 209 3.91 -19.51 -16.00
C ASN A 209 3.45 -19.57 -14.53
N ALA A 210 2.19 -19.16 -14.29
CA ALA A 210 1.59 -19.19 -12.95
C ALA A 210 1.48 -20.62 -12.39
N LYS A 211 1.20 -21.62 -13.23
CA LYS A 211 1.10 -23.02 -12.82
C LYS A 211 2.42 -23.56 -12.28
N LEU A 212 3.54 -23.13 -12.87
CA LEU A 212 4.88 -23.51 -12.38
C LEU A 212 5.13 -22.95 -10.97
N ILE A 213 4.73 -21.71 -10.72
CA ILE A 213 4.88 -21.10 -9.38
C ILE A 213 4.07 -21.86 -8.35
N LEU A 214 2.79 -22.12 -8.64
CA LEU A 214 1.93 -22.90 -7.74
C LEU A 214 2.46 -24.31 -7.53
N GLY A 215 2.91 -24.98 -8.60
CA GLY A 215 3.56 -26.29 -8.51
C GLY A 215 4.81 -26.29 -7.62
N ASN A 216 5.65 -25.24 -7.71
CA ASN A 216 6.82 -25.10 -6.86
C ASN A 216 6.43 -24.87 -5.39
N LEU A 217 5.38 -24.11 -5.11
CA LEU A 217 4.88 -23.92 -3.75
C LEU A 217 4.29 -25.21 -3.18
N ILE A 218 3.55 -25.97 -3.98
CA ILE A 218 3.07 -27.32 -3.59
C ILE A 218 4.25 -28.23 -3.27
N ALA A 219 5.29 -28.26 -4.12
CA ALA A 219 6.49 -29.04 -3.88
C ALA A 219 7.22 -28.60 -2.59
N LEU A 220 7.31 -27.31 -2.34
CA LEU A 220 7.90 -26.74 -1.11
C LEU A 220 7.13 -27.20 0.13
N ILE A 221 5.81 -27.00 0.15
CA ILE A 221 4.95 -27.43 1.27
C ILE A 221 5.10 -28.94 1.48
N GLY A 222 4.99 -29.73 0.42
CA GLY A 222 5.17 -31.18 0.49
C GLY A 222 6.54 -31.58 1.04
N THR A 223 7.59 -30.82 0.73
CA THR A 223 8.94 -31.08 1.28
C THR A 223 8.99 -30.77 2.77
N ILE A 224 8.47 -29.62 3.20
CA ILE A 224 8.38 -29.26 4.63
C ILE A 224 7.67 -30.38 5.41
N LEU A 225 6.49 -30.80 4.93
CA LEU A 225 5.70 -31.83 5.59
C LEU A 225 6.38 -33.20 5.64
N ARG A 226 7.23 -33.55 4.67
CA ARG A 226 7.96 -34.84 4.66
C ARG A 226 9.23 -34.82 5.47
N THR A 227 9.93 -33.67 5.54
CA THR A 227 11.28 -33.60 6.11
C THR A 227 11.32 -33.00 7.50
N THR A 228 10.22 -32.41 7.96
CA THR A 228 10.10 -31.80 9.29
C THR A 228 8.78 -32.19 9.95
N ASP A 229 8.63 -31.88 11.22
CA ASP A 229 7.37 -31.97 11.98
C ASP A 229 6.62 -30.64 12.02
N SER A 230 7.12 -29.60 11.36
CA SER A 230 6.54 -28.26 11.35
C SER A 230 5.14 -28.23 10.71
N ALA A 231 4.29 -27.37 11.21
CA ALA A 231 3.07 -26.95 10.54
C ALA A 231 3.35 -25.92 9.43
N VAL A 232 2.36 -25.70 8.55
CA VAL A 232 2.41 -24.67 7.52
C VAL A 232 1.19 -23.77 7.65
N ALA A 233 1.41 -22.48 7.78
CA ALA A 233 0.37 -21.46 7.80
C ALA A 233 0.35 -20.66 6.49
N LEU A 234 -0.80 -20.67 5.81
CA LEU A 234 -1.03 -19.90 4.60
C LEU A 234 -1.62 -18.55 5.00
N ILE A 235 -0.84 -17.47 4.87
CA ILE A 235 -1.11 -16.15 5.46
C ILE A 235 -1.45 -15.15 4.37
N PRO A 236 -2.71 -14.64 4.26
CA PRO A 236 -3.08 -13.61 3.30
C PRO A 236 -2.60 -12.23 3.75
N HIS A 237 -2.05 -11.43 2.82
CA HIS A 237 -1.67 -10.04 3.04
C HIS A 237 -2.51 -9.04 2.25
N ALA A 238 -2.92 -9.37 1.04
CA ALA A 238 -3.84 -8.58 0.24
C ALA A 238 -5.19 -9.27 0.17
N VAL A 239 -6.28 -8.54 0.46
CA VAL A 239 -7.66 -9.07 0.47
C VAL A 239 -8.61 -8.12 -0.26
N GLN A 240 -8.12 -7.46 -1.29
CA GLN A 240 -8.88 -6.50 -2.09
C GLN A 240 -9.50 -7.17 -3.33
N ASN A 241 -10.62 -6.62 -3.79
CA ASN A 241 -11.24 -7.07 -5.03
C ASN A 241 -10.24 -7.06 -6.21
N GLY A 242 -10.10 -8.21 -6.87
CA GLY A 242 -9.16 -8.39 -7.97
C GLY A 242 -7.69 -8.57 -7.56
N ASN A 243 -7.38 -8.51 -6.27
CA ASN A 243 -6.05 -8.80 -5.73
C ASN A 243 -6.17 -9.43 -4.34
N ASP A 244 -6.75 -10.63 -4.27
CA ASP A 244 -7.04 -11.36 -3.05
C ASP A 244 -6.12 -12.59 -2.93
N ASP A 245 -5.20 -12.54 -1.97
CA ASP A 245 -4.24 -13.61 -1.71
C ASP A 245 -4.94 -14.92 -1.28
N ARG A 246 -6.17 -14.81 -0.75
CA ARG A 246 -6.94 -16.00 -0.31
C ARG A 246 -7.28 -16.94 -1.46
N ASP A 247 -7.37 -16.45 -2.70
CA ASP A 247 -7.72 -17.30 -3.83
C ASP A 247 -6.62 -18.32 -4.13
N PRO A 248 -5.36 -17.94 -4.42
CA PRO A 248 -4.28 -18.92 -4.60
C PRO A 248 -3.94 -19.68 -3.32
N LEU A 249 -4.12 -19.10 -2.14
CA LEU A 249 -3.88 -19.81 -0.87
C LEU A 249 -4.89 -20.93 -0.63
N LYS A 250 -6.15 -20.77 -1.04
CA LYS A 250 -7.16 -21.84 -1.00
C LYS A 250 -6.79 -23.01 -1.91
N GLU A 251 -6.23 -22.73 -3.09
CA GLU A 251 -5.74 -23.78 -4.00
C GLU A 251 -4.61 -24.58 -3.37
N LEU A 252 -3.64 -23.88 -2.74
CA LEU A 252 -2.56 -24.55 -2.00
C LEU A 252 -3.11 -25.35 -0.80
N TYR A 253 -4.06 -24.80 -0.05
CA TYR A 253 -4.67 -25.47 1.09
C TYR A 253 -5.38 -26.78 0.67
N ALA A 254 -6.15 -26.74 -0.42
CA ALA A 254 -6.87 -27.90 -0.93
C ALA A 254 -5.96 -29.08 -1.24
N ALA A 255 -4.70 -28.83 -1.64
CA ALA A 255 -3.73 -29.88 -1.92
C ALA A 255 -3.21 -30.59 -0.66
N PHE A 256 -3.41 -30.02 0.54
CA PHE A 256 -2.82 -30.53 1.80
C PHE A 256 -3.79 -30.55 2.98
N GLN A 257 -5.08 -30.30 2.78
CA GLN A 257 -6.07 -30.22 3.86
C GLN A 257 -6.11 -31.49 4.73
N ASP A 258 -5.87 -32.66 4.12
CA ASP A 258 -5.90 -33.97 4.82
C ASP A 258 -4.60 -34.24 5.59
N SER A 259 -3.59 -33.41 5.49
CA SER A 259 -2.31 -33.59 6.19
C SER A 259 -2.40 -33.37 7.71
N GLY A 260 -3.42 -32.64 8.17
CA GLY A 260 -3.58 -32.24 9.57
C GLY A 260 -2.51 -31.23 10.05
N ARG A 261 -1.62 -30.74 9.15
CA ARG A 261 -0.51 -29.83 9.48
C ARG A 261 -0.46 -28.56 8.64
N VAL A 262 -1.47 -28.31 7.79
CA VAL A 262 -1.58 -27.07 7.00
C VAL A 262 -2.83 -26.33 7.43
N CYS A 263 -2.72 -25.01 7.65
CA CYS A 263 -3.86 -24.17 7.96
C CYS A 263 -3.91 -22.93 7.09
N LEU A 264 -5.12 -22.46 6.81
CA LEU A 264 -5.38 -21.18 6.16
C LEU A 264 -5.73 -20.15 7.22
N ILE A 265 -4.93 -19.09 7.32
CA ILE A 265 -5.18 -18.01 8.28
C ILE A 265 -6.34 -17.16 7.76
N LYS A 266 -7.31 -16.91 8.65
CA LYS A 266 -8.42 -16.00 8.36
C LYS A 266 -7.92 -14.58 8.18
N ASP A 267 -8.68 -13.78 7.45
CA ASP A 267 -8.43 -12.34 7.31
C ASP A 267 -8.57 -11.66 8.67
N GLN A 268 -7.53 -10.97 9.08
CA GLN A 268 -7.40 -10.26 10.35
C GLN A 268 -6.69 -8.93 10.13
N SER A 269 -6.67 -8.04 11.12
CA SER A 269 -5.95 -6.77 11.02
C SER A 269 -4.43 -6.97 10.88
N ALA A 270 -3.73 -5.98 10.35
CA ALA A 270 -2.27 -6.01 10.20
C ALA A 270 -1.54 -6.29 11.52
N SER A 271 -2.03 -5.76 12.65
CA SER A 271 -1.46 -6.02 13.98
C SER A 271 -1.62 -7.48 14.42
N GLN A 272 -2.75 -8.10 14.08
CA GLN A 272 -3.01 -9.52 14.39
C GLN A 272 -2.18 -10.44 13.49
N LEU A 273 -2.11 -10.14 12.18
CA LEU A 273 -1.25 -10.90 11.27
C LEU A 273 0.23 -10.78 11.66
N LYS A 274 0.66 -9.61 12.12
CA LYS A 274 2.04 -9.46 12.65
C LYS A 274 2.30 -10.36 13.85
N SER A 275 1.31 -10.57 14.74
CA SER A 275 1.44 -11.53 15.85
C SER A 275 1.62 -12.96 15.33
N ILE A 276 0.84 -13.37 14.33
CA ILE A 276 0.96 -14.71 13.73
C ILE A 276 2.34 -14.89 13.08
N ILE A 277 2.77 -13.90 12.31
CA ILE A 277 4.09 -13.93 11.63
C ILE A 277 5.22 -14.03 12.66
N ALA A 278 5.12 -13.31 13.79
CA ALA A 278 6.12 -13.35 14.85
C ALA A 278 6.21 -14.71 15.57
N LEU A 279 5.17 -15.52 15.45
CA LEU A 279 5.13 -16.89 16.00
C LEU A 279 5.56 -17.96 14.99
N CYS A 280 5.80 -17.60 13.73
CA CYS A 280 6.39 -18.50 12.74
C CYS A 280 7.89 -18.71 13.00
N SER A 281 8.41 -19.81 12.44
CA SER A 281 9.84 -20.18 12.51
C SER A 281 10.65 -19.42 11.49
#